data_de7eac3acb8de88f8e7fdde9188b63b4
#
_entry.id   de7eac3acb8de88f8e7fdde9188b63b4
#
_cell.length_a   1.000
_cell.length_b   1.000
_cell.length_c   1.000
_cell.angle_alpha   90.00
_cell.angle_beta   90.00
_cell.angle_gamma   90.00
#
_symmetry.space_group_name_H-M   'P 1'
#
loop_
_entity.id
_entity.type
_entity.pdbx_description
1 polymer ?
#
loop_
_entity_poly.entity_id
_entity_poly.type
_entity_poly.pdbx_seq_one_letter_code
_entity_poly.pdbx_strand_id
1 'polypeptide(L)'
;MKNLWNKWTGIALVKRIVVGLILGAILGVAAPGATSIAILGDVFVGALKAIAPLLVFFLVLSSLCNAGKSHGGVIKTVVALYMFSTVLAAVIAVFVSMIFPVQLTLTNAAADASAPQGIVEVLSNLLLNIVANPVSSLVNANYVGILTWTILLGLALRTANDTTKKVLADIADGTSLVVSWIINLAPFGIFGLVFNTVSTNGLDIFTTYGRLLLLLVGSMFFIYFVTNPLLVYWCIRKNPYPLILHCLKKSAITAFFTRSSAANIPVNMKACEEMGLDRDTYSVTIPLGATINMDGAAITITVMTMATAFTLGIHVDIPTAIILSLLAALSACGASGVAGGSLLLIPMACSLFGISDDISMQVVAVGFIIGVIQDSVETALNSSSDLLLSASAEFRQWRLEGKEIKF
;
A
#
# COMPACT_ATOMS: atom_id res chain seq x y z
N MET A 1 -32.29 -5.72 16.74
CA MET A 1 -31.29 -5.43 15.70
C MET A 1 -30.04 -4.69 16.23
N LYS A 2 -30.13 -3.59 16.99
CA LYS A 2 -28.97 -2.89 17.55
C LYS A 2 -28.02 -3.78 18.37
N ASN A 3 -28.52 -4.70 19.21
CA ASN A 3 -27.69 -5.60 20.01
C ASN A 3 -26.92 -6.65 19.19
N LEU A 4 -27.48 -7.13 18.07
CA LEU A 4 -26.78 -8.05 17.17
C LEU A 4 -25.71 -7.34 16.36
N TRP A 5 -26.00 -6.13 15.89
CA TRP A 5 -25.04 -5.30 15.19
C TRP A 5 -23.85 -4.93 16.08
N ASN A 6 -24.10 -4.51 17.32
CA ASN A 6 -23.05 -4.19 18.28
C ASN A 6 -22.18 -5.42 18.64
N LYS A 7 -22.78 -6.61 18.75
CA LYS A 7 -22.03 -7.86 18.94
C LYS A 7 -21.19 -8.21 17.71
N TRP A 8 -21.72 -8.02 16.51
CA TRP A 8 -21.02 -8.25 15.26
C TRP A 8 -19.84 -7.27 15.07
N THR A 9 -20.06 -5.99 15.29
CA THR A 9 -19.00 -4.96 15.17
C THR A 9 -17.96 -5.05 16.28
N GLY A 10 -18.27 -5.66 17.42
CA GLY A 10 -17.30 -5.98 18.47
C GLY A 10 -16.32 -7.11 18.12
N ILE A 11 -16.59 -7.90 17.07
CA ILE A 11 -15.68 -8.92 16.58
C ILE A 11 -14.63 -8.25 15.67
N ALA A 12 -13.37 -8.61 15.82
CA ALA A 12 -12.29 -8.09 14.96
C ALA A 12 -12.63 -8.27 13.46
N LEU A 13 -12.41 -7.24 12.66
CA LEU A 13 -12.75 -7.21 11.22
C LEU A 13 -12.19 -8.41 10.47
N VAL A 14 -10.94 -8.80 10.76
CA VAL A 14 -10.27 -9.96 10.18
C VAL A 14 -11.09 -11.24 10.37
N LYS A 15 -11.59 -11.49 11.59
CA LYS A 15 -12.40 -12.70 11.87
C LYS A 15 -13.69 -12.69 11.06
N ARG A 16 -14.34 -11.51 10.94
CA ARG A 16 -15.55 -11.34 10.13
C ARG A 16 -15.29 -11.59 8.64
N ILE A 17 -14.16 -11.10 8.11
CA ILE A 17 -13.74 -11.34 6.72
C ILE A 17 -13.50 -12.83 6.46
N VAL A 18 -12.80 -13.52 7.36
CA VAL A 18 -12.56 -14.98 7.24
C VAL A 18 -13.87 -15.74 7.22
N VAL A 19 -14.85 -15.38 8.05
CA VAL A 19 -16.19 -15.99 8.01
C VAL A 19 -16.86 -15.73 6.66
N GLY A 20 -16.80 -14.50 6.13
CA GLY A 20 -17.35 -14.16 4.81
C GLY A 20 -16.69 -14.98 3.69
N LEU A 21 -15.37 -15.12 3.72
CA LEU A 21 -14.59 -15.92 2.75
C LEU A 21 -15.02 -17.40 2.78
N ILE A 22 -15.06 -18.01 3.97
CA ILE A 22 -15.43 -19.43 4.12
C ILE A 22 -16.89 -19.66 3.63
N LEU A 23 -17.82 -18.81 4.05
CA LEU A 23 -19.21 -18.94 3.63
C LEU A 23 -19.38 -18.72 2.12
N GLY A 24 -18.65 -17.75 1.53
CA GLY A 24 -18.62 -17.52 0.10
C GLY A 24 -18.12 -18.74 -0.69
N ALA A 25 -17.02 -19.35 -0.22
CA ALA A 25 -16.47 -20.55 -0.84
C ALA A 25 -17.43 -21.74 -0.75
N ILE A 26 -18.01 -21.98 0.42
CA ILE A 26 -18.97 -23.08 0.62
C ILE A 26 -20.19 -22.90 -0.29
N LEU A 27 -20.80 -21.72 -0.30
CA LEU A 27 -21.98 -21.47 -1.13
C LEU A 27 -21.66 -21.43 -2.62
N GLY A 28 -20.47 -20.96 -3.02
CA GLY A 28 -20.02 -21.00 -4.41
C GLY A 28 -19.94 -22.42 -4.96
N VAL A 29 -19.56 -23.40 -4.12
CA VAL A 29 -19.58 -24.83 -4.49
C VAL A 29 -21.00 -25.42 -4.38
N ALA A 30 -21.71 -25.15 -3.29
CA ALA A 30 -22.98 -25.82 -2.97
C ALA A 30 -24.17 -25.31 -3.79
N ALA A 31 -24.18 -24.03 -4.16
CA ALA A 31 -25.26 -23.36 -4.85
C ALA A 31 -24.77 -22.37 -5.91
N PRO A 32 -24.01 -22.79 -6.94
CA PRO A 32 -23.42 -21.88 -7.92
C PRO A 32 -24.44 -21.05 -8.71
N GLY A 33 -25.68 -21.53 -8.79
CA GLY A 33 -26.79 -20.83 -9.46
C GLY A 33 -27.36 -19.64 -8.68
N ALA A 34 -26.96 -19.40 -7.41
CA ALA A 34 -27.46 -18.28 -6.59
C ALA A 34 -26.74 -16.96 -6.92
N THR A 35 -26.68 -16.60 -8.20
CA THR A 35 -25.88 -15.48 -8.74
C THR A 35 -26.18 -14.12 -8.12
N SER A 36 -27.38 -13.92 -7.55
CA SER A 36 -27.74 -12.67 -6.84
C SER A 36 -26.81 -12.35 -5.66
N ILE A 37 -26.10 -13.35 -5.12
CA ILE A 37 -25.14 -13.15 -4.03
C ILE A 37 -23.93 -12.31 -4.50
N ALA A 38 -23.54 -12.41 -5.77
CA ALA A 38 -22.44 -11.68 -6.36
C ALA A 38 -22.60 -10.15 -6.22
N ILE A 39 -23.84 -9.64 -6.19
CA ILE A 39 -24.13 -8.21 -6.06
C ILE A 39 -23.49 -7.58 -4.81
N LEU A 40 -23.32 -8.34 -3.74
CA LEU A 40 -22.64 -7.84 -2.53
C LEU A 40 -21.18 -7.52 -2.80
N GLY A 41 -20.52 -8.32 -3.64
CA GLY A 41 -19.16 -8.06 -4.11
C GLY A 41 -19.10 -6.83 -5.01
N ASP A 42 -20.01 -6.75 -5.98
CA ASP A 42 -20.05 -5.65 -6.96
C ASP A 42 -20.32 -4.31 -6.28
N VAL A 43 -21.24 -4.25 -5.31
CA VAL A 43 -21.50 -3.04 -4.52
C VAL A 43 -20.29 -2.63 -3.69
N PHE A 44 -19.61 -3.59 -3.08
CA PHE A 44 -18.40 -3.31 -2.30
C PHE A 44 -17.27 -2.73 -3.16
N VAL A 45 -16.96 -3.37 -4.29
CA VAL A 45 -15.93 -2.91 -5.23
C VAL A 45 -16.33 -1.58 -5.86
N GLY A 46 -17.61 -1.41 -6.24
CA GLY A 46 -18.13 -0.15 -6.77
C GLY A 46 -18.00 1.01 -5.78
N ALA A 47 -18.26 0.77 -4.49
CA ALA A 47 -18.08 1.80 -3.47
C ALA A 47 -16.59 2.19 -3.29
N LEU A 48 -15.67 1.22 -3.35
CA LEU A 48 -14.23 1.49 -3.31
C LEU A 48 -13.77 2.27 -4.55
N LYS A 49 -14.22 1.86 -5.74
CA LYS A 49 -13.94 2.55 -7.01
C LYS A 49 -14.41 4.01 -6.96
N ALA A 50 -15.58 4.26 -6.43
CA ALA A 50 -16.16 5.62 -6.37
C ALA A 50 -15.36 6.57 -5.47
N ILE A 51 -14.81 6.08 -4.33
CA ILE A 51 -14.09 6.93 -3.38
C ILE A 51 -12.60 7.03 -3.66
N ALA A 52 -11.99 6.08 -4.39
CA ALA A 52 -10.55 5.99 -4.58
C ALA A 52 -9.91 7.26 -5.18
N PRO A 53 -10.44 7.92 -6.22
CA PRO A 53 -9.87 9.15 -6.75
C PRO A 53 -9.78 10.28 -5.72
N LEU A 54 -10.85 10.45 -4.93
CA LEU A 54 -10.90 11.47 -3.87
C LEU A 54 -9.94 11.14 -2.73
N LEU A 55 -9.87 9.87 -2.34
CA LEU A 55 -8.94 9.42 -1.32
C LEU A 55 -7.50 9.75 -1.71
N VAL A 56 -7.06 9.33 -2.90
CA VAL A 56 -5.70 9.59 -3.40
C VAL A 56 -5.43 11.09 -3.45
N PHE A 57 -6.37 11.88 -3.97
CA PHE A 57 -6.23 13.33 -4.07
C PHE A 57 -5.99 13.97 -2.69
N PHE A 58 -6.87 13.79 -1.74
CA PHE A 58 -6.79 14.47 -0.46
C PHE A 58 -5.69 13.95 0.46
N LEU A 59 -5.40 12.64 0.44
CA LEU A 59 -4.32 12.08 1.25
C LEU A 59 -2.95 12.60 0.81
N VAL A 60 -2.65 12.50 -0.49
CA VAL A 60 -1.36 12.96 -1.01
C VAL A 60 -1.22 14.47 -0.85
N LEU A 61 -2.30 15.23 -1.12
CA LEU A 61 -2.32 16.68 -0.94
C LEU A 61 -2.02 17.07 0.51
N SER A 62 -2.72 16.47 1.48
CA SER A 62 -2.54 16.74 2.90
C SER A 62 -1.14 16.36 3.36
N SER A 63 -0.65 15.19 2.97
CA SER A 63 0.69 14.71 3.33
C SER A 63 1.78 15.67 2.85
N LEU A 64 1.76 16.09 1.59
CA LEU A 64 2.75 17.01 1.02
C LEU A 64 2.67 18.41 1.58
N CYS A 65 1.45 18.92 1.81
CA CYS A 65 1.22 20.25 2.38
C CYS A 65 1.72 20.35 3.82
N ASN A 66 1.55 19.29 4.60
CA ASN A 66 1.96 19.20 6.00
C ASN A 66 3.40 18.70 6.19
N ALA A 67 4.08 18.25 5.14
CA ALA A 67 5.47 17.83 5.22
C ALA A 67 6.35 18.98 5.72
N GLY A 68 6.81 18.89 6.97
CA GLY A 68 7.58 19.91 7.66
C GLY A 68 8.90 20.25 6.96
N LYS A 69 9.42 21.45 7.22
CA LYS A 69 10.82 21.77 6.86
C LYS A 69 11.73 21.02 7.82
N SER A 70 12.34 19.94 7.35
CA SER A 70 13.34 19.19 8.13
C SER A 70 14.55 20.08 8.44
N HIS A 71 14.80 20.37 9.73
CA HIS A 71 15.88 21.24 10.16
C HIS A 71 17.11 20.50 10.68
N GLY A 72 17.08 19.17 10.78
CA GLY A 72 18.20 18.37 11.30
C GLY A 72 18.86 17.48 10.24
N GLY A 73 20.18 17.28 10.33
CA GLY A 73 20.91 16.37 9.43
C GLY A 73 20.45 14.92 9.55
N VAL A 74 20.07 14.48 10.75
CA VAL A 74 19.54 13.13 11.02
C VAL A 74 18.19 12.94 10.33
N ILE A 75 17.27 13.91 10.47
CA ILE A 75 15.94 13.84 9.85
C ILE A 75 16.05 13.73 8.32
N LYS A 76 16.97 14.50 7.69
CA LYS A 76 17.21 14.37 6.24
C LYS A 76 17.71 12.98 5.86
N THR A 77 18.58 12.38 6.69
CA THR A 77 19.08 11.01 6.47
C THR A 77 17.92 10.00 6.60
N VAL A 78 17.05 10.15 7.60
CA VAL A 78 15.89 9.27 7.78
C VAL A 78 14.97 9.34 6.56
N VAL A 79 14.59 10.55 6.12
CA VAL A 79 13.72 10.73 4.95
C VAL A 79 14.34 10.12 3.69
N ALA A 80 15.66 10.32 3.51
CA ALA A 80 16.37 9.72 2.37
C ALA A 80 16.36 8.18 2.44
N LEU A 81 16.55 7.59 3.64
CA LEU A 81 16.47 6.14 3.83
C LEU A 81 15.06 5.60 3.56
N TYR A 82 14.02 6.27 4.05
CA TYR A 82 12.62 5.90 3.80
C TYR A 82 12.32 5.87 2.31
N MET A 83 12.60 6.95 1.59
CA MET A 83 12.35 7.04 0.15
C MET A 83 13.17 6.03 -0.64
N PHE A 84 14.45 5.87 -0.27
CA PHE A 84 15.33 4.90 -0.93
C PHE A 84 14.86 3.46 -0.71
N SER A 85 14.49 3.10 0.53
CA SER A 85 13.95 1.77 0.87
C SER A 85 12.69 1.46 0.08
N THR A 86 11.75 2.42 0.03
CA THR A 86 10.48 2.24 -0.67
C THR A 86 10.67 2.06 -2.20
N VAL A 87 11.55 2.87 -2.81
CA VAL A 87 11.88 2.69 -4.24
C VAL A 87 12.58 1.34 -4.47
N LEU A 88 13.54 0.98 -3.62
CA LEU A 88 14.26 -0.29 -3.72
C LEU A 88 13.31 -1.49 -3.56
N ALA A 89 12.34 -1.39 -2.65
CA ALA A 89 11.30 -2.41 -2.45
C ALA A 89 10.47 -2.61 -3.73
N ALA A 90 10.05 -1.53 -4.38
CA ALA A 90 9.32 -1.59 -5.65
C ALA A 90 10.17 -2.21 -6.78
N VAL A 91 11.45 -1.80 -6.90
CA VAL A 91 12.38 -2.37 -7.89
C VAL A 91 12.55 -3.87 -7.70
N ILE A 92 12.78 -4.31 -6.45
CA ILE A 92 12.92 -5.74 -6.13
C ILE A 92 11.62 -6.48 -6.44
N ALA A 93 10.46 -5.89 -6.13
CA ALA A 93 9.16 -6.49 -6.44
C ALA A 93 8.95 -6.70 -7.94
N VAL A 94 9.40 -5.77 -8.80
CA VAL A 94 9.40 -5.97 -10.26
C VAL A 94 10.26 -7.17 -10.64
N PHE A 95 11.53 -7.21 -10.19
CA PHE A 95 12.44 -8.32 -10.53
C PHE A 95 11.91 -9.67 -10.06
N VAL A 96 11.41 -9.75 -8.83
CA VAL A 96 10.83 -10.99 -8.28
C VAL A 96 9.59 -11.40 -9.08
N SER A 97 8.74 -10.44 -9.50
CA SER A 97 7.59 -10.72 -10.35
C SER A 97 7.98 -11.20 -11.75
N MET A 98 9.08 -10.70 -12.33
CA MET A 98 9.61 -11.18 -13.61
C MET A 98 10.16 -12.61 -13.52
N ILE A 99 10.81 -12.96 -12.38
CA ILE A 99 11.37 -14.31 -12.17
C ILE A 99 10.23 -15.32 -11.86
N PHE A 100 9.22 -14.90 -11.12
CA PHE A 100 8.09 -15.71 -10.68
C PHE A 100 6.76 -15.13 -11.18
N PRO A 101 6.48 -15.17 -12.49
CA PRO A 101 5.27 -14.58 -13.04
C PRO A 101 4.03 -15.29 -12.49
N VAL A 102 3.07 -14.50 -12.02
CA VAL A 102 1.77 -14.97 -11.56
C VAL A 102 0.70 -14.41 -12.48
N GLN A 103 -0.20 -15.27 -12.94
CA GLN A 103 -1.38 -14.88 -13.71
C GLN A 103 -2.61 -14.94 -12.80
N LEU A 104 -3.49 -13.96 -12.94
CA LEU A 104 -4.74 -13.86 -12.20
C LEU A 104 -5.90 -14.40 -13.03
N THR A 105 -6.93 -14.90 -12.37
CA THR A 105 -8.18 -15.24 -13.05
C THR A 105 -9.09 -14.02 -12.98
N LEU A 106 -9.19 -13.31 -14.11
CA LEU A 106 -10.02 -12.11 -14.25
C LEU A 106 -11.17 -12.41 -15.23
N THR A 107 -12.35 -11.87 -14.95
CA THR A 107 -13.51 -11.99 -15.84
C THR A 107 -13.39 -10.95 -16.96
N ASN A 108 -13.67 -11.37 -18.22
CA ASN A 108 -13.62 -10.50 -19.41
C ASN A 108 -12.27 -9.79 -19.67
N ALA A 109 -11.16 -10.32 -19.18
CA ALA A 109 -9.83 -9.72 -19.32
C ALA A 109 -9.34 -9.57 -20.76
N ALA A 110 -9.90 -10.33 -21.71
CA ALA A 110 -9.41 -10.38 -23.08
C ALA A 110 -10.00 -9.32 -24.04
N ALA A 111 -11.06 -8.59 -23.63
CA ALA A 111 -11.82 -7.75 -24.55
C ALA A 111 -11.31 -6.30 -24.70
N ASP A 112 -10.60 -5.74 -23.71
CA ASP A 112 -10.36 -4.29 -23.64
C ASP A 112 -8.88 -3.88 -23.45
N ALA A 113 -7.93 -4.80 -23.46
CA ALA A 113 -6.53 -4.47 -23.23
C ALA A 113 -5.80 -4.18 -24.54
N SER A 114 -5.70 -2.91 -24.91
CA SER A 114 -4.71 -2.47 -25.91
C SER A 114 -3.38 -2.22 -25.20
N ALA A 115 -2.53 -3.25 -25.14
CA ALA A 115 -1.19 -3.08 -24.58
C ALA A 115 -0.41 -2.00 -25.35
N PRO A 116 0.28 -1.06 -24.65
CA PRO A 116 1.16 -0.10 -25.32
C PRO A 116 2.21 -0.81 -26.15
N GLN A 117 2.44 -0.35 -27.39
CA GLN A 117 3.38 -1.00 -28.33
C GLN A 117 4.86 -0.72 -28.01
N GLY A 118 5.16 -0.05 -26.91
CA GLY A 118 6.53 0.21 -26.45
C GLY A 118 6.66 1.42 -25.52
N ILE A 119 7.88 1.63 -25.01
CA ILE A 119 8.21 2.67 -24.03
C ILE A 119 7.84 4.09 -24.52
N VAL A 120 7.91 4.36 -25.82
CA VAL A 120 7.60 5.68 -26.39
C VAL A 120 6.11 6.00 -26.21
N GLU A 121 5.25 5.03 -26.45
CA GLU A 121 3.80 5.19 -26.25
C GLU A 121 3.46 5.36 -24.75
N VAL A 122 4.08 4.55 -23.89
CA VAL A 122 3.94 4.67 -22.44
C VAL A 122 4.34 6.07 -21.96
N LEU A 123 5.51 6.57 -22.39
CA LEU A 123 5.99 7.91 -22.04
C LEU A 123 5.10 9.03 -22.60
N SER A 124 4.63 8.86 -23.83
CA SER A 124 3.70 9.83 -24.44
C SER A 124 2.39 9.91 -23.64
N ASN A 125 1.80 8.76 -23.33
CA ASN A 125 0.57 8.69 -22.53
C ASN A 125 0.77 9.27 -21.12
N LEU A 126 1.91 8.98 -20.48
CA LEU A 126 2.25 9.61 -19.19
C LEU A 126 2.32 11.13 -19.29
N LEU A 127 3.05 11.67 -20.27
CA LEU A 127 3.21 13.11 -20.45
C LEU A 127 1.86 13.81 -20.71
N LEU A 128 0.99 13.20 -21.52
CA LEU A 128 -0.35 13.74 -21.77
C LEU A 128 -1.24 13.69 -20.53
N ASN A 129 -1.14 12.62 -19.74
CA ASN A 129 -1.89 12.47 -18.49
C ASN A 129 -1.40 13.45 -17.40
N ILE A 130 -0.10 13.77 -17.35
CA ILE A 130 0.47 14.78 -16.44
C ILE A 130 -0.19 16.15 -16.62
N VAL A 131 -0.50 16.54 -17.86
CA VAL A 131 -1.12 17.85 -18.18
C VAL A 131 -2.64 17.80 -18.32
N ALA A 132 -3.27 16.66 -18.02
CA ALA A 132 -4.71 16.51 -18.07
C ALA A 132 -5.42 17.48 -17.10
N ASN A 133 -6.64 17.89 -17.42
CA ASN A 133 -7.44 18.78 -16.56
C ASN A 133 -7.67 18.11 -15.17
N PRO A 134 -7.42 18.81 -14.05
CA PRO A 134 -7.51 18.21 -12.71
C PRO A 134 -8.91 17.70 -12.35
N VAL A 135 -9.97 18.41 -12.76
CA VAL A 135 -11.36 18.01 -12.49
C VAL A 135 -11.71 16.77 -13.34
N SER A 136 -11.35 16.80 -14.62
CA SER A 136 -11.53 15.66 -15.53
C SER A 136 -10.76 14.44 -15.02
N SER A 137 -9.55 14.63 -14.50
CA SER A 137 -8.75 13.54 -13.92
C SER A 137 -9.46 12.86 -12.74
N LEU A 138 -10.10 13.65 -11.86
CA LEU A 138 -10.91 13.11 -10.75
C LEU A 138 -12.14 12.36 -11.24
N VAL A 139 -12.87 12.93 -12.20
CA VAL A 139 -14.11 12.34 -12.74
C VAL A 139 -13.83 11.03 -13.46
N ASN A 140 -12.74 10.95 -14.24
CA ASN A 140 -12.38 9.79 -15.05
C ASN A 140 -11.37 8.86 -14.37
N ALA A 141 -11.10 9.04 -13.08
CA ALA A 141 -10.11 8.25 -12.33
C ALA A 141 -8.71 8.21 -13.02
N ASN A 142 -8.31 9.32 -13.69
CA ASN A 142 -6.96 9.43 -14.24
C ASN A 142 -5.94 9.69 -13.12
N TYR A 143 -5.43 8.62 -12.52
CA TYR A 143 -4.59 8.70 -11.33
C TYR A 143 -3.25 9.41 -11.59
N VAL A 144 -2.68 9.34 -12.79
CA VAL A 144 -1.47 10.09 -13.15
C VAL A 144 -1.73 11.58 -13.08
N GLY A 145 -2.83 12.05 -13.68
CA GLY A 145 -3.27 13.44 -13.60
C GLY A 145 -3.61 13.87 -12.16
N ILE A 146 -4.32 13.01 -11.40
CA ILE A 146 -4.64 13.23 -9.98
C ILE A 146 -3.36 13.46 -9.19
N LEU A 147 -2.37 12.55 -9.28
CA LEU A 147 -1.11 12.66 -8.57
C LEU A 147 -0.33 13.90 -8.96
N THR A 148 -0.23 14.20 -10.25
CA THR A 148 0.48 15.38 -10.72
C THR A 148 -0.07 16.65 -10.10
N TRP A 149 -1.38 16.86 -10.18
CA TRP A 149 -2.01 18.06 -9.62
C TRP A 149 -1.94 18.08 -8.09
N THR A 150 -2.03 16.91 -7.46
CA THR A 150 -1.89 16.80 -6.01
C THR A 150 -0.49 17.17 -5.53
N ILE A 151 0.55 16.71 -6.24
CA ILE A 151 1.93 17.05 -5.93
C ILE A 151 2.18 18.53 -6.13
N LEU A 152 1.77 19.11 -7.25
CA LEU A 152 1.94 20.53 -7.53
C LEU A 152 1.22 21.42 -6.51
N LEU A 153 -0.05 21.12 -6.22
CA LEU A 153 -0.83 21.85 -5.23
C LEU A 153 -0.29 21.66 -3.81
N GLY A 154 0.12 20.44 -3.44
CA GLY A 154 0.70 20.14 -2.14
C GLY A 154 1.98 20.92 -1.90
N LEU A 155 2.87 20.96 -2.88
CA LEU A 155 4.11 21.75 -2.82
C LEU A 155 3.81 23.26 -2.76
N ALA A 156 2.87 23.77 -3.54
CA ALA A 156 2.47 25.17 -3.54
C ALA A 156 1.86 25.59 -2.19
N LEU A 157 1.05 24.73 -1.58
CA LEU A 157 0.39 24.98 -0.31
C LEU A 157 1.28 24.72 0.93
N ARG A 158 2.51 24.25 0.78
CA ARG A 158 3.47 24.12 1.91
C ARG A 158 3.70 25.42 2.66
N THR A 159 3.56 26.57 1.99
CA THR A 159 3.70 27.92 2.57
C THR A 159 2.37 28.49 3.08
N ALA A 160 1.25 27.76 2.93
CA ALA A 160 -0.04 28.17 3.44
C ALA A 160 -0.03 28.26 4.98
N ASN A 161 -0.99 29.00 5.53
CA ASN A 161 -1.16 29.13 6.96
C ASN A 161 -1.64 27.80 7.58
N ASP A 162 -1.48 27.69 8.90
CA ASP A 162 -1.80 26.45 9.64
C ASP A 162 -3.29 26.10 9.57
N THR A 163 -4.18 27.11 9.46
CA THR A 163 -5.62 26.90 9.31
C THR A 163 -5.93 26.16 8.00
N THR A 164 -5.35 26.59 6.88
CA THR A 164 -5.52 25.92 5.58
C THR A 164 -4.99 24.48 5.62
N LYS A 165 -3.81 24.27 6.21
CA LYS A 165 -3.21 22.95 6.37
C LYS A 165 -4.07 22.03 7.22
N LYS A 166 -4.64 22.55 8.30
CA LYS A 166 -5.56 21.81 9.17
C LYS A 166 -6.84 21.42 8.44
N VAL A 167 -7.44 22.34 7.68
CA VAL A 167 -8.63 22.03 6.86
C VAL A 167 -8.36 20.92 5.87
N LEU A 168 -7.20 20.95 5.18
CA LEU A 168 -6.83 19.87 4.26
C LEU A 168 -6.61 18.52 4.97
N ALA A 169 -6.03 18.54 6.16
CA ALA A 169 -5.88 17.34 6.97
C ALA A 169 -7.26 16.80 7.42
N ASP A 170 -8.15 17.66 7.90
CA ASP A 170 -9.50 17.27 8.33
C ASP A 170 -10.31 16.65 7.16
N ILE A 171 -10.17 17.17 5.92
CA ILE A 171 -10.81 16.61 4.72
C ILE A 171 -10.20 15.23 4.37
N ALA A 172 -8.87 15.09 4.44
CA ALA A 172 -8.19 13.82 4.20
C ALA A 172 -8.61 12.75 5.21
N ASP A 173 -8.69 13.13 6.49
CA ASP A 173 -9.15 12.25 7.58
C ASP A 173 -10.62 11.85 7.40
N GLY A 174 -11.48 12.81 7.01
CA GLY A 174 -12.88 12.55 6.69
C GLY A 174 -13.04 11.56 5.53
N THR A 175 -12.25 11.73 4.46
CA THR A 175 -12.25 10.80 3.31
C THR A 175 -11.77 9.41 3.72
N SER A 176 -10.71 9.33 4.53
CA SER A 176 -10.20 8.07 5.09
C SER A 176 -11.22 7.37 5.98
N LEU A 177 -12.01 8.14 6.75
CA LEU A 177 -13.08 7.60 7.58
C LEU A 177 -14.20 6.99 6.72
N VAL A 178 -14.59 7.62 5.61
CA VAL A 178 -15.55 7.05 4.65
C VAL A 178 -15.03 5.73 4.08
N VAL A 179 -13.77 5.66 3.68
CA VAL A 179 -13.14 4.40 3.23
C VAL A 179 -13.18 3.35 4.32
N SER A 180 -12.88 3.71 5.56
CA SER A 180 -12.98 2.80 6.71
C SER A 180 -14.39 2.25 6.92
N TRP A 181 -15.43 3.04 6.69
CA TRP A 181 -16.82 2.56 6.72
C TRP A 181 -17.08 1.54 5.61
N ILE A 182 -16.63 1.81 4.38
CA ILE A 182 -16.74 0.87 3.26
C ILE A 182 -15.99 -0.43 3.59
N ILE A 183 -14.77 -0.35 4.10
CA ILE A 183 -13.96 -1.52 4.49
C ILE A 183 -14.63 -2.32 5.62
N ASN A 184 -15.39 -1.70 6.52
CA ASN A 184 -16.17 -2.42 7.52
C ASN A 184 -17.28 -3.29 6.92
N LEU A 185 -17.69 -3.03 5.66
CA LEU A 185 -18.59 -3.89 4.88
C LEU A 185 -17.86 -5.02 4.14
N ALA A 186 -16.52 -5.05 4.17
CA ALA A 186 -15.70 -6.07 3.50
C ALA A 186 -16.14 -7.53 3.80
N PRO A 187 -16.59 -7.92 5.02
CA PRO A 187 -17.07 -9.29 5.24
C PRO A 187 -18.19 -9.71 4.28
N PHE A 188 -19.10 -8.81 3.97
CA PHE A 188 -20.21 -9.05 3.02
C PHE A 188 -19.74 -8.94 1.57
N GLY A 189 -18.88 -7.94 1.28
CA GLY A 189 -18.28 -7.78 -0.05
C GLY A 189 -17.43 -8.98 -0.45
N ILE A 190 -16.55 -9.42 0.43
CA ILE A 190 -15.68 -10.58 0.19
C ILE A 190 -16.50 -11.88 0.11
N PHE A 191 -17.53 -12.02 0.91
CA PHE A 191 -18.48 -13.12 0.77
C PHE A 191 -19.06 -13.20 -0.66
N GLY A 192 -19.52 -12.08 -1.22
CA GLY A 192 -20.05 -12.02 -2.59
C GLY A 192 -18.97 -12.27 -3.65
N LEU A 193 -17.78 -11.67 -3.49
CA LEU A 193 -16.65 -11.85 -4.41
C LEU A 193 -16.16 -13.30 -4.44
N VAL A 194 -15.98 -13.92 -3.30
CA VAL A 194 -15.53 -15.33 -3.20
C VAL A 194 -16.59 -16.27 -3.72
N PHE A 195 -17.86 -16.01 -3.41
CA PHE A 195 -18.98 -16.76 -3.99
C PHE A 195 -18.92 -16.73 -5.52
N ASN A 196 -18.84 -15.53 -6.12
CA ASN A 196 -18.79 -15.37 -7.58
C ASN A 196 -17.57 -16.07 -8.18
N THR A 197 -16.39 -15.87 -7.58
CA THR A 197 -15.13 -16.45 -8.06
C THR A 197 -15.14 -17.98 -8.00
N VAL A 198 -15.62 -18.58 -6.90
CA VAL A 198 -15.67 -20.03 -6.72
C VAL A 198 -16.76 -20.66 -7.58
N SER A 199 -17.94 -20.02 -7.72
CA SER A 199 -19.01 -20.53 -8.58
C SER A 199 -18.62 -20.56 -10.06
N THR A 200 -17.73 -19.64 -10.48
CA THR A 200 -17.30 -19.51 -11.88
C THR A 200 -16.06 -20.35 -12.18
N ASN A 201 -15.07 -20.35 -11.29
CA ASN A 201 -13.73 -20.92 -11.54
C ASN A 201 -13.40 -22.15 -10.68
N GLY A 202 -14.31 -22.56 -9.76
CA GLY A 202 -14.05 -23.64 -8.83
C GLY A 202 -13.06 -23.27 -7.71
N LEU A 203 -12.63 -24.29 -6.95
CA LEU A 203 -11.69 -24.10 -5.83
C LEU A 203 -10.22 -23.92 -6.26
N ASP A 204 -9.88 -24.21 -7.51
CA ASP A 204 -8.51 -24.11 -8.03
C ASP A 204 -8.00 -22.67 -8.00
N ILE A 205 -8.89 -21.69 -7.95
CA ILE A 205 -8.57 -20.27 -7.78
C ILE A 205 -7.73 -19.99 -6.53
N PHE A 206 -7.93 -20.74 -5.45
CA PHE A 206 -7.15 -20.57 -4.22
C PHE A 206 -5.67 -20.96 -4.39
N THR A 207 -5.36 -21.82 -5.36
CA THR A 207 -3.96 -22.13 -5.71
C THR A 207 -3.29 -20.92 -6.34
N THR A 208 -3.98 -20.23 -7.25
CA THR A 208 -3.50 -18.97 -7.87
C THR A 208 -3.31 -17.87 -6.81
N TYR A 209 -4.30 -17.69 -5.94
CA TYR A 209 -4.22 -16.72 -4.84
C TYR A 209 -3.11 -17.07 -3.85
N GLY A 210 -2.89 -18.35 -3.57
CA GLY A 210 -1.77 -18.83 -2.75
C GLY A 210 -0.41 -18.48 -3.35
N ARG A 211 -0.22 -18.67 -4.67
CA ARG A 211 1.00 -18.27 -5.39
C ARG A 211 1.22 -16.75 -5.33
N LEU A 212 0.18 -15.97 -5.59
CA LEU A 212 0.23 -14.51 -5.48
C LEU A 212 0.61 -14.06 -4.08
N LEU A 213 -0.02 -14.64 -3.06
CA LEU A 213 0.27 -14.34 -1.66
C LEU A 213 1.71 -14.71 -1.28
N LEU A 214 2.22 -15.86 -1.75
CA LEU A 214 3.60 -16.26 -1.53
C LEU A 214 4.58 -15.28 -2.19
N LEU A 215 4.27 -14.78 -3.39
CA LEU A 215 5.09 -13.80 -4.07
C LEU A 215 5.14 -12.48 -3.30
N LEU A 216 3.97 -11.97 -2.86
CA LEU A 216 3.84 -10.75 -2.07
C LEU A 216 4.59 -10.85 -0.74
N VAL A 217 4.22 -11.84 0.07
CA VAL A 217 4.78 -12.04 1.42
C VAL A 217 6.26 -12.41 1.34
N GLY A 218 6.65 -13.23 0.38
CA GLY A 218 8.05 -13.59 0.13
C GLY A 218 8.89 -12.37 -0.23
N SER A 219 8.38 -11.47 -1.08
CA SER A 219 9.05 -10.20 -1.40
C SER A 219 9.18 -9.30 -0.16
N MET A 220 8.14 -9.21 0.67
CA MET A 220 8.16 -8.44 1.93
C MET A 220 9.20 -8.99 2.91
N PHE A 221 9.28 -10.31 3.07
CA PHE A 221 10.31 -10.95 3.90
C PHE A 221 11.71 -10.74 3.33
N PHE A 222 11.87 -10.79 2.01
CA PHE A 222 13.16 -10.51 1.39
C PHE A 222 13.62 -9.09 1.70
N ILE A 223 12.75 -8.09 1.60
CA ILE A 223 13.07 -6.71 1.99
C ILE A 223 13.46 -6.65 3.45
N TYR A 224 12.67 -7.25 4.34
CA TYR A 224 12.91 -7.14 5.78
C TYR A 224 14.19 -7.85 6.25
N PHE A 225 14.49 -9.04 5.71
CA PHE A 225 15.59 -9.87 6.18
C PHE A 225 16.85 -9.83 5.31
N VAL A 226 16.79 -9.25 4.11
CA VAL A 226 17.95 -9.11 3.22
C VAL A 226 18.27 -7.64 2.94
N THR A 227 17.31 -6.88 2.44
CA THR A 227 17.55 -5.49 1.99
C THR A 227 17.74 -4.54 3.16
N ASN A 228 16.83 -4.57 4.14
CA ASN A 228 16.92 -3.72 5.32
C ASN A 228 18.21 -3.98 6.13
N PRO A 229 18.67 -5.22 6.35
CA PRO A 229 19.98 -5.48 6.94
C PRO A 229 21.15 -4.79 6.21
N LEU A 230 21.13 -4.75 4.89
CA LEU A 230 22.17 -4.05 4.12
C LEU A 230 22.16 -2.55 4.37
N LEU A 231 20.97 -1.93 4.41
CA LEU A 231 20.81 -0.50 4.73
C LEU A 231 21.26 -0.18 6.16
N VAL A 232 20.84 -1.02 7.11
CA VAL A 232 21.24 -0.89 8.52
C VAL A 232 22.76 -1.04 8.67
N TYR A 233 23.36 -2.07 8.05
CA TYR A 233 24.81 -2.26 8.07
C TYR A 233 25.55 -1.05 7.48
N TRP A 234 25.06 -0.48 6.39
CA TRP A 234 25.63 0.73 5.81
C TRP A 234 25.62 1.91 6.81
N CYS A 235 24.58 2.03 7.62
CA CYS A 235 24.47 3.06 8.66
C CYS A 235 25.37 2.78 9.87
N ILE A 236 25.25 1.61 10.51
CA ILE A 236 25.83 1.32 11.81
C ILE A 236 27.23 0.68 11.74
N ARG A 237 27.57 0.04 10.60
CA ARG A 237 28.84 -0.70 10.38
C ARG A 237 29.08 -1.82 11.41
N LYS A 238 28.04 -2.37 11.97
CA LYS A 238 28.02 -3.51 12.89
C LYS A 238 26.96 -4.52 12.42
N ASN A 239 26.89 -5.69 13.08
CA ASN A 239 25.86 -6.68 12.79
C ASN A 239 24.45 -6.04 12.86
N PRO A 240 23.65 -6.06 11.78
CA PRO A 240 22.34 -5.39 11.74
C PRO A 240 21.24 -6.18 12.43
N TYR A 241 21.36 -7.52 12.52
CA TYR A 241 20.27 -8.40 12.95
C TYR A 241 19.78 -8.18 14.39
N PRO A 242 20.63 -7.85 15.38
CA PRO A 242 20.12 -7.53 16.72
C PRO A 242 19.12 -6.37 16.71
N LEU A 243 19.41 -5.29 15.94
CA LEU A 243 18.49 -4.14 15.80
C LEU A 243 17.22 -4.52 15.05
N ILE A 244 17.35 -5.29 13.96
CA ILE A 244 16.21 -5.80 13.17
C ILE A 244 15.27 -6.63 14.03
N LEU A 245 15.80 -7.59 14.79
CA LEU A 245 15.00 -8.42 15.68
C LEU A 245 14.37 -7.63 16.82
N HIS A 246 15.06 -6.60 17.32
CA HIS A 246 14.49 -5.68 18.31
C HIS A 246 13.28 -4.94 17.74
N CYS A 247 13.43 -4.32 16.57
CA CYS A 247 12.33 -3.60 15.89
C CYS A 247 11.17 -4.53 15.53
N LEU A 248 11.45 -5.76 15.06
CA LEU A 248 10.44 -6.76 14.80
C LEU A 248 9.59 -7.06 16.04
N LYS A 249 10.23 -7.32 17.16
CA LYS A 249 9.53 -7.64 18.42
C LYS A 249 8.74 -6.48 18.98
N LYS A 250 9.27 -5.26 18.88
CA LYS A 250 8.65 -4.07 19.46
C LYS A 250 7.52 -3.50 18.60
N SER A 251 7.64 -3.54 17.30
CA SER A 251 6.78 -2.85 16.34
C SER A 251 5.94 -3.80 15.48
N ALA A 252 6.60 -4.75 14.76
CA ALA A 252 5.93 -5.52 13.73
C ALA A 252 4.75 -6.35 14.23
N ILE A 253 4.85 -6.94 15.43
CA ILE A 253 3.76 -7.77 15.99
C ILE A 253 2.49 -6.93 16.19
N THR A 254 2.62 -5.75 16.79
CA THR A 254 1.47 -4.86 17.02
C THR A 254 0.91 -4.36 15.69
N ALA A 255 1.77 -3.93 14.77
CA ALA A 255 1.39 -3.46 13.45
C ALA A 255 0.68 -4.55 12.62
N PHE A 256 1.12 -5.79 12.70
CA PHE A 256 0.50 -6.95 12.03
C PHE A 256 -0.97 -7.12 12.44
N PHE A 257 -1.25 -7.07 13.74
CA PHE A 257 -2.62 -7.28 14.23
C PHE A 257 -3.51 -6.06 14.11
N THR A 258 -2.96 -4.84 14.24
CA THR A 258 -3.72 -3.60 14.11
C THR A 258 -3.98 -3.22 12.65
N ARG A 259 -3.09 -3.64 11.73
CA ARG A 259 -3.13 -3.28 10.31
C ARG A 259 -3.21 -1.75 10.11
N SER A 260 -2.53 -1.01 10.99
CA SER A 260 -2.51 0.45 10.96
C SER A 260 -1.16 0.98 11.43
N SER A 261 -0.37 1.53 10.51
CA SER A 261 0.89 2.21 10.84
C SER A 261 0.64 3.42 11.74
N ALA A 262 -0.45 4.14 11.53
CA ALA A 262 -0.83 5.29 12.37
C ALA A 262 -1.11 4.88 13.83
N ALA A 263 -1.83 3.78 14.05
CA ALA A 263 -2.08 3.25 15.39
C ALA A 263 -0.80 2.75 16.07
N ASN A 264 0.23 2.43 15.30
CA ASN A 264 1.52 1.94 15.81
C ASN A 264 2.53 3.06 16.12
N ILE A 265 2.25 4.32 15.75
CA ILE A 265 3.11 5.49 16.04
C ILE A 265 3.51 5.54 17.52
N PRO A 266 2.58 5.48 18.51
CA PRO A 266 2.95 5.54 19.92
C PRO A 266 3.86 4.38 20.35
N VAL A 267 3.68 3.19 19.78
CA VAL A 267 4.52 2.00 20.04
C VAL A 267 5.94 2.24 19.54
N ASN A 268 6.10 2.74 18.32
CA ASN A 268 7.39 3.06 17.73
C ASN A 268 8.10 4.19 18.49
N MET A 269 7.39 5.25 18.86
CA MET A 269 7.94 6.36 19.66
C MET A 269 8.46 5.86 21.02
N LYS A 270 7.71 5.00 21.70
CA LYS A 270 8.16 4.39 22.95
C LYS A 270 9.40 3.52 22.76
N ALA A 271 9.46 2.75 21.69
CA ALA A 271 10.63 1.93 21.36
C ALA A 271 11.86 2.82 21.05
N CYS A 272 11.70 3.97 20.39
CA CYS A 272 12.76 4.96 20.20
C CYS A 272 13.27 5.51 21.53
N GLU A 273 12.37 5.85 22.46
CA GLU A 273 12.71 6.31 23.81
C GLU A 273 13.49 5.25 24.58
N GLU A 274 13.05 4.00 24.55
CA GLU A 274 13.74 2.86 25.20
C GLU A 274 15.15 2.62 24.65
N MET A 275 15.39 2.92 23.35
CA MET A 275 16.71 2.89 22.73
C MET A 275 17.56 4.14 23.01
N GLY A 276 17.02 5.14 23.72
CA GLY A 276 17.71 6.39 24.05
C GLY A 276 17.89 7.33 22.87
N LEU A 277 17.05 7.23 21.83
CA LEU A 277 17.09 8.10 20.67
C LEU A 277 16.61 9.51 21.02
N ASP A 278 17.05 10.50 20.24
CA ASP A 278 16.70 11.89 20.42
C ASP A 278 15.21 12.15 20.15
N ARG A 279 14.53 12.71 21.16
CA ARG A 279 13.09 12.97 21.13
C ARG A 279 12.69 13.92 20.02
N ASP A 280 13.49 14.96 19.77
CA ASP A 280 13.18 15.95 18.72
C ASP A 280 13.28 15.32 17.32
N THR A 281 14.10 14.28 17.18
CA THR A 281 14.24 13.50 15.95
C THR A 281 13.07 12.53 15.79
N TYR A 282 12.84 11.62 16.74
CA TYR A 282 11.83 10.57 16.54
C TYR A 282 10.39 11.07 16.60
N SER A 283 10.12 12.19 17.29
CA SER A 283 8.77 12.80 17.30
C SER A 283 8.34 13.30 15.91
N VAL A 284 9.30 13.54 15.02
CA VAL A 284 9.06 13.94 13.63
C VAL A 284 9.16 12.72 12.70
N THR A 285 10.21 11.91 12.84
CA THR A 285 10.50 10.86 11.86
C THR A 285 9.52 9.69 11.95
N ILE A 286 9.05 9.30 13.13
CA ILE A 286 8.10 8.18 13.26
C ILE A 286 6.71 8.50 12.68
N PRO A 287 6.06 9.65 12.98
CA PRO A 287 4.81 10.01 12.31
C PRO A 287 4.99 10.20 10.79
N LEU A 288 6.12 10.75 10.35
CA LEU A 288 6.42 10.92 8.93
C LEU A 288 6.61 9.56 8.25
N GLY A 289 7.33 8.62 8.88
CA GLY A 289 7.53 7.25 8.39
C GLY A 289 6.21 6.54 8.15
N ALA A 290 5.27 6.64 9.08
CA ALA A 290 3.94 6.06 8.95
C ALA A 290 3.14 6.53 7.70
N THR A 291 3.66 7.54 6.98
CA THR A 291 3.06 8.05 5.73
C THR A 291 3.95 7.89 4.51
N ILE A 292 5.28 7.94 4.63
CA ILE A 292 6.20 7.93 3.47
C ILE A 292 7.10 6.70 3.37
N ASN A 293 7.24 5.91 4.43
CA ASN A 293 8.05 4.70 4.42
C ASN A 293 7.15 3.48 4.22
N MET A 294 6.80 3.21 2.98
CA MET A 294 5.74 2.30 2.59
C MET A 294 6.27 1.16 1.71
N ASP A 295 7.33 0.50 2.16
CA ASP A 295 7.99 -0.61 1.44
C ASP A 295 7.00 -1.70 1.03
N GLY A 296 6.16 -2.14 1.95
CA GLY A 296 5.17 -3.20 1.71
C GLY A 296 4.05 -2.75 0.76
N ALA A 297 3.59 -1.49 0.86
CA ALA A 297 2.61 -0.93 -0.06
C ALA A 297 3.17 -0.82 -1.48
N ALA A 298 4.42 -0.38 -1.62
CA ALA A 298 5.10 -0.33 -2.91
C ALA A 298 5.25 -1.72 -3.54
N ILE A 299 5.56 -2.76 -2.74
CA ILE A 299 5.58 -4.16 -3.18
C ILE A 299 4.19 -4.59 -3.64
N THR A 300 3.16 -4.32 -2.86
CA THR A 300 1.78 -4.70 -3.18
C THR A 300 1.33 -4.10 -4.50
N ILE A 301 1.48 -2.78 -4.66
CA ILE A 301 1.12 -2.07 -5.89
C ILE A 301 1.87 -2.68 -7.09
N THR A 302 3.17 -2.89 -6.95
CA THR A 302 4.03 -3.40 -8.03
C THR A 302 3.68 -4.83 -8.42
N VAL A 303 3.61 -5.76 -7.44
CA VAL A 303 3.35 -7.18 -7.71
C VAL A 303 1.96 -7.38 -8.32
N MET A 304 0.94 -6.69 -7.78
CA MET A 304 -0.43 -6.79 -8.28
C MET A 304 -0.53 -6.24 -9.72
N THR A 305 0.13 -5.14 -10.01
CA THR A 305 0.19 -4.57 -11.37
C THR A 305 0.93 -5.49 -12.33
N MET A 306 2.07 -6.05 -11.94
CA MET A 306 2.84 -6.99 -12.75
C MET A 306 2.04 -8.27 -13.04
N ALA A 307 1.35 -8.81 -12.03
CA ALA A 307 0.47 -9.97 -12.20
C ALA A 307 -0.67 -9.68 -13.19
N THR A 308 -1.21 -8.47 -13.16
CA THR A 308 -2.23 -8.03 -14.13
C THR A 308 -1.66 -7.94 -15.53
N ALA A 309 -0.49 -7.31 -15.70
CA ALA A 309 0.18 -7.19 -16.98
C ALA A 309 0.47 -8.59 -17.59
N PHE A 310 0.99 -9.53 -16.79
CA PHE A 310 1.22 -10.91 -17.25
C PHE A 310 -0.07 -11.65 -17.61
N THR A 311 -1.16 -11.39 -16.87
CA THR A 311 -2.48 -11.98 -17.16
C THR A 311 -3.01 -11.53 -18.53
N LEU A 312 -2.77 -10.25 -18.86
CA LEU A 312 -3.19 -9.65 -20.13
C LEU A 312 -2.20 -9.86 -21.28
N GLY A 313 -1.10 -10.59 -21.04
CA GLY A 313 -0.06 -10.80 -22.05
C GLY A 313 0.75 -9.55 -22.38
N ILE A 314 0.73 -8.52 -21.52
CA ILE A 314 1.49 -7.29 -21.70
C ILE A 314 2.96 -7.57 -21.37
N HIS A 315 3.84 -7.31 -22.34
CA HIS A 315 5.28 -7.41 -22.15
C HIS A 315 5.80 -6.17 -21.41
N VAL A 316 6.41 -6.39 -20.26
CA VAL A 316 6.99 -5.30 -19.43
C VAL A 316 8.49 -5.26 -19.69
N ASP A 317 8.94 -4.22 -20.37
CA ASP A 317 10.36 -3.96 -20.59
C ASP A 317 11.02 -3.30 -19.36
N ILE A 318 12.36 -3.32 -19.29
CA ILE A 318 13.11 -2.77 -18.15
C ILE A 318 12.84 -1.27 -17.93
N PRO A 319 12.82 -0.39 -18.95
CA PRO A 319 12.49 1.01 -18.77
C PRO A 319 11.09 1.24 -18.17
N THR A 320 10.08 0.54 -18.68
CA THR A 320 8.71 0.62 -18.12
C THR A 320 8.64 0.08 -16.69
N ALA A 321 9.39 -0.97 -16.39
CA ALA A 321 9.51 -1.52 -15.05
C ALA A 321 10.13 -0.52 -14.04
N ILE A 322 11.12 0.27 -14.47
CA ILE A 322 11.69 1.35 -13.64
C ILE A 322 10.65 2.44 -13.39
N ILE A 323 9.90 2.85 -14.41
CA ILE A 323 8.83 3.85 -14.26
C ILE A 323 7.75 3.32 -13.31
N LEU A 324 7.34 2.06 -13.45
CA LEU A 324 6.41 1.41 -12.53
C LEU A 324 6.93 1.46 -11.08
N SER A 325 8.20 1.14 -10.87
CA SER A 325 8.80 1.15 -9.53
C SER A 325 8.77 2.55 -8.90
N LEU A 326 9.11 3.58 -9.66
CA LEU A 326 9.05 4.97 -9.19
C LEU A 326 7.61 5.42 -8.91
N LEU A 327 6.68 5.09 -9.81
CA LEU A 327 5.27 5.41 -9.65
C LEU A 327 4.67 4.70 -8.44
N ALA A 328 4.96 3.41 -8.25
CA ALA A 328 4.49 2.64 -7.11
C ALA A 328 5.03 3.20 -5.79
N ALA A 329 6.32 3.55 -5.73
CA ALA A 329 6.93 4.14 -4.54
C ALA A 329 6.34 5.52 -4.19
N LEU A 330 6.16 6.41 -5.18
CA LEU A 330 5.53 7.71 -4.97
C LEU A 330 4.07 7.57 -4.52
N SER A 331 3.36 6.62 -5.08
CA SER A 331 1.96 6.36 -4.75
C SER A 331 1.81 5.77 -3.37
N ALA A 332 2.70 4.85 -3.01
CA ALA A 332 2.71 4.24 -1.70
C ALA A 332 2.77 5.29 -0.58
N CYS A 333 3.45 6.43 -0.79
CA CYS A 333 3.44 7.57 0.15
C CYS A 333 2.03 8.17 0.36
N GLY A 334 1.07 7.88 -0.52
CA GLY A 334 -0.34 8.27 -0.37
C GLY A 334 -1.23 7.17 0.22
N ALA A 335 -0.68 5.99 0.50
CA ALA A 335 -1.46 4.85 0.97
C ALA A 335 -2.00 5.00 2.40
N SER A 336 -1.60 6.04 3.12
CA SER A 336 -2.00 6.43 4.49
C SER A 336 -2.74 5.36 5.31
N GLY A 337 -2.08 4.80 6.32
CA GLY A 337 -2.58 4.11 7.53
C GLY A 337 -3.97 3.45 7.60
N VAL A 338 -4.69 3.39 6.49
CA VAL A 338 -6.00 2.74 6.36
C VAL A 338 -5.79 1.33 5.83
N ALA A 339 -6.38 0.34 6.49
CA ALA A 339 -6.30 -1.06 6.05
C ALA A 339 -6.72 -1.20 4.57
N GLY A 340 -5.88 -1.86 3.75
CA GLY A 340 -6.13 -2.04 2.33
C GLY A 340 -5.92 -0.77 1.46
N GLY A 341 -5.34 0.29 2.01
CA GLY A 341 -5.11 1.55 1.29
C GLY A 341 -4.20 1.37 0.05
N SER A 342 -3.20 0.52 0.13
CA SER A 342 -2.31 0.19 -1.00
C SER A 342 -3.04 -0.43 -2.19
N LEU A 343 -4.07 -1.24 -1.93
CA LEU A 343 -4.88 -1.87 -2.97
C LEU A 343 -5.60 -0.85 -3.85
N LEU A 344 -6.05 0.25 -3.27
CA LEU A 344 -6.75 1.32 -3.99
C LEU A 344 -5.83 2.14 -4.91
N LEU A 345 -4.52 1.92 -4.83
CA LEU A 345 -3.52 2.56 -5.69
C LEU A 345 -3.12 1.68 -6.88
N ILE A 346 -3.56 0.42 -6.92
CA ILE A 346 -3.30 -0.50 -8.04
C ILE A 346 -3.82 0.05 -9.39
N PRO A 347 -5.05 0.62 -9.48
CA PRO A 347 -5.55 1.15 -10.75
C PRO A 347 -4.64 2.22 -11.36
N MET A 348 -4.03 3.05 -10.53
CA MET A 348 -3.08 4.05 -10.97
C MET A 348 -1.83 3.41 -11.60
N ALA A 349 -1.24 2.39 -10.98
CA ALA A 349 -0.09 1.70 -11.54
C ALA A 349 -0.46 0.90 -12.81
N CYS A 350 -1.67 0.34 -12.85
CA CYS A 350 -2.22 -0.34 -14.03
C CYS A 350 -2.43 0.62 -15.20
N SER A 351 -2.80 1.89 -14.94
CA SER A 351 -2.99 2.89 -16.00
C SER A 351 -1.71 3.19 -16.80
N LEU A 352 -0.52 2.93 -16.22
CA LEU A 352 0.77 2.98 -16.92
C LEU A 352 0.82 2.05 -18.14
N PHE A 353 0.12 0.93 -18.07
CA PHE A 353 0.05 -0.09 -19.11
C PHE A 353 -1.22 0.01 -19.97
N GLY A 354 -1.97 1.09 -19.86
CA GLY A 354 -3.25 1.24 -20.57
C GLY A 354 -4.34 0.28 -20.09
N ILE A 355 -4.17 -0.34 -18.94
CA ILE A 355 -5.15 -1.27 -18.35
C ILE A 355 -6.35 -0.47 -17.84
N SER A 356 -7.54 -0.88 -18.26
CA SER A 356 -8.79 -0.19 -17.88
C SER A 356 -9.04 -0.25 -16.38
N ASP A 357 -9.78 0.74 -15.88
CA ASP A 357 -10.14 0.82 -14.48
C ASP A 357 -11.02 -0.37 -14.03
N ASP A 358 -11.86 -0.89 -14.92
CA ASP A 358 -12.71 -2.07 -14.64
C ASP A 358 -11.86 -3.34 -14.42
N ILE A 359 -10.81 -3.54 -15.19
CA ILE A 359 -9.88 -4.67 -15.00
C ILE A 359 -9.07 -4.49 -13.71
N SER A 360 -8.51 -3.29 -13.50
CA SER A 360 -7.70 -3.02 -12.31
C SER A 360 -8.52 -3.12 -11.02
N MET A 361 -9.82 -2.78 -11.03
CA MET A 361 -10.68 -2.96 -9.87
C MET A 361 -11.03 -4.44 -9.59
N GLN A 362 -11.03 -5.32 -10.59
CA GLN A 362 -11.07 -6.76 -10.33
C GLN A 362 -9.81 -7.23 -9.59
N VAL A 363 -8.65 -6.68 -9.95
CA VAL A 363 -7.38 -6.97 -9.25
C VAL A 363 -7.43 -6.45 -7.80
N VAL A 364 -8.00 -5.28 -7.58
CA VAL A 364 -8.26 -4.75 -6.22
C VAL A 364 -9.14 -5.73 -5.43
N ALA A 365 -10.20 -6.28 -6.07
CA ALA A 365 -11.06 -7.27 -5.44
C ALA A 365 -10.29 -8.55 -5.03
N VAL A 366 -9.40 -9.06 -5.90
CA VAL A 366 -8.48 -10.16 -5.55
C VAL A 366 -7.61 -9.77 -4.36
N GLY A 367 -7.07 -8.56 -4.34
CA GLY A 367 -6.29 -8.02 -3.23
C GLY A 367 -7.06 -8.04 -1.91
N PHE A 368 -8.33 -7.67 -1.90
CA PHE A 368 -9.17 -7.75 -0.69
C PHE A 368 -9.43 -9.18 -0.23
N ILE A 369 -9.54 -10.16 -1.14
CA ILE A 369 -9.69 -11.58 -0.77
C ILE A 369 -8.46 -12.09 0.00
N ILE A 370 -7.25 -11.77 -0.48
CA ILE A 370 -6.00 -12.17 0.17
C ILE A 370 -5.55 -11.19 1.26
N GLY A 371 -6.20 -10.04 1.36
CA GLY A 371 -5.79 -8.87 2.12
C GLY A 371 -5.66 -9.08 3.63
N VAL A 372 -6.29 -10.13 4.20
CA VAL A 372 -6.13 -10.44 5.63
C VAL A 372 -4.66 -10.68 5.98
N ILE A 373 -3.97 -11.48 5.20
CA ILE A 373 -2.56 -11.83 5.41
C ILE A 373 -1.65 -10.77 4.79
N GLN A 374 -1.94 -10.40 3.53
CA GLN A 374 -1.13 -9.45 2.77
C GLN A 374 -1.00 -8.12 3.51
N ASP A 375 -2.09 -7.47 3.89
CA ASP A 375 -2.11 -6.17 4.56
C ASP A 375 -1.55 -6.22 5.99
N SER A 376 -1.69 -7.35 6.69
CA SER A 376 -1.05 -7.56 7.99
C SER A 376 0.47 -7.58 7.88
N VAL A 377 1.03 -8.31 6.91
CA VAL A 377 2.48 -8.39 6.68
C VAL A 377 3.00 -7.07 6.11
N GLU A 378 2.26 -6.45 5.19
CA GLU A 378 2.56 -5.13 4.65
C GLU A 378 2.72 -4.09 5.76
N THR A 379 1.73 -3.99 6.65
CA THR A 379 1.74 -3.04 7.76
C THR A 379 2.86 -3.36 8.77
N ALA A 380 3.11 -4.64 9.04
CA ALA A 380 4.21 -5.06 9.88
C ALA A 380 5.57 -4.63 9.32
N LEU A 381 5.79 -4.79 8.01
CA LEU A 381 6.99 -4.33 7.32
C LEU A 381 7.09 -2.80 7.38
N ASN A 382 6.07 -2.07 6.92
CA ASN A 382 6.08 -0.61 6.87
C ASN A 382 6.41 -0.03 8.25
N SER A 383 5.63 -0.39 9.27
CA SER A 383 5.74 0.22 10.59
C SER A 383 7.01 -0.17 11.34
N SER A 384 7.49 -1.41 11.20
CA SER A 384 8.74 -1.81 11.83
C SER A 384 9.96 -1.22 11.14
N SER A 385 9.90 -0.97 9.84
CA SER A 385 10.96 -0.26 9.11
C SER A 385 10.98 1.25 9.42
N ASP A 386 9.86 1.88 9.82
CA ASP A 386 9.86 3.25 10.36
C ASP A 386 10.80 3.35 11.56
N LEU A 387 10.62 2.45 12.54
CA LEU A 387 11.45 2.38 13.73
C LEU A 387 12.91 2.06 13.37
N LEU A 388 13.12 1.05 12.51
CA LEU A 388 14.42 0.53 12.13
C LEU A 388 15.28 1.59 11.42
N LEU A 389 14.74 2.26 10.41
CA LEU A 389 15.48 3.23 9.61
C LEU A 389 15.67 4.55 10.37
N SER A 390 14.71 4.96 11.21
CA SER A 390 14.87 6.11 12.11
C SER A 390 16.03 5.88 13.10
N ALA A 391 16.03 4.72 13.78
CA ALA A 391 17.11 4.35 14.69
C ALA A 391 18.45 4.22 13.96
N SER A 392 18.47 3.63 12.76
CA SER A 392 19.69 3.43 11.97
C SER A 392 20.34 4.76 11.57
N ALA A 393 19.54 5.76 11.22
CA ALA A 393 20.08 7.09 10.87
C ALA A 393 20.70 7.79 12.09
N GLU A 394 20.08 7.68 13.24
CA GLU A 394 20.60 8.26 14.48
C GLU A 394 21.84 7.52 14.97
N PHE A 395 21.84 6.20 14.93
CA PHE A 395 23.05 5.40 15.24
C PHE A 395 24.19 5.66 14.24
N ARG A 396 23.89 5.99 12.99
CA ARG A 396 24.90 6.48 12.04
C ARG A 396 25.53 7.78 12.54
N GLN A 397 24.71 8.71 13.05
CA GLN A 397 25.20 9.95 13.62
C GLN A 397 26.06 9.68 14.87
N TRP A 398 25.60 8.84 15.80
CA TRP A 398 26.37 8.44 16.98
C TRP A 398 27.72 7.83 16.62
N ARG A 399 27.75 6.97 15.61
CA ARG A 399 29.00 6.40 15.10
C ARG A 399 29.97 7.46 14.59
N LEU A 400 29.45 8.47 13.88
CA LEU A 400 30.29 9.57 13.35
C LEU A 400 30.83 10.47 14.48
N GLU A 401 30.10 10.58 15.59
CA GLU A 401 30.51 11.31 16.79
C GLU A 401 31.35 10.48 17.76
N GLY A 402 31.63 9.22 17.43
CA GLY A 402 32.39 8.31 18.30
C GLY A 402 31.63 7.81 19.53
N LYS A 403 30.29 7.96 19.56
CA LYS A 403 29.44 7.44 20.62
C LYS A 403 29.24 5.92 20.48
N GLU A 404 29.08 5.24 21.60
CA GLU A 404 28.80 3.81 21.63
C GLU A 404 27.34 3.55 21.24
N ILE A 405 27.12 2.62 20.27
CA ILE A 405 25.78 2.16 19.88
C ILE A 405 25.42 0.98 20.77
N LYS A 406 24.35 1.14 21.55
CA LYS A 406 23.70 0.11 22.39
C LYS A 406 22.22 0.05 22.07
N PHE A 407 21.68 -1.17 21.87
CA PHE A 407 20.24 -1.41 21.67
C PHE A 407 19.86 -2.83 22.09
#